data_b724c09d9c203bd68eb49039f5d47078
#
_entry.id   b724c09d9c203bd68eb49039f5d47078
#
_cell.length_a   1.000
_cell.length_b   1.000
_cell.length_c   1.000
_cell.angle_alpha   90.00
_cell.angle_beta   90.00
_cell.angle_gamma   90.00
#
_symmetry.space_group_name_H-M   'P 1'
#
loop_
_entity.id
_entity.type
_entity.pdbx_description
1 polymer ?
#
loop_
_entity_poly.entity_id
_entity_poly.type
_entity_poly.pdbx_seq_one_letter_code
_entity_poly.pdbx_strand_id
1 'polypeptide(L)' 'MAIKYKINILDELKNMGFTTYRIRKEKLLSEGTIQKFRNNETSVTLSNIETICKLLNCQPSDIMEYIPDEKA' A
#
# COMPACT_ATOMS: atom_id res chain seq x y z
N MET A 1 7.36 14.26 11.37
CA MET A 1 7.16 14.33 9.90
C MET A 1 7.24 12.92 9.31
N ALA A 2 6.18 12.45 8.72
CA ALA A 2 6.16 11.10 8.17
C ALA A 2 5.00 10.89 7.22
N ILE A 3 5.21 10.00 6.28
CA ILE A 3 4.13 9.45 5.46
C ILE A 3 3.62 8.22 6.18
N LYS A 4 2.32 8.13 6.35
CA LYS A 4 1.68 6.97 6.98
C LYS A 4 0.56 6.44 6.12
N TYR A 5 0.32 5.15 6.21
CA TYR A 5 -0.84 4.55 5.55
C TYR A 5 -2.09 4.85 6.37
N LYS A 6 -3.14 5.26 5.69
CA LYS A 6 -4.44 5.52 6.31
C LYS A 6 -5.25 4.24 6.48
N ILE A 7 -4.88 3.20 5.74
CA ILE A 7 -5.59 1.93 5.74
C ILE A 7 -4.55 0.81 5.83
N ASN A 8 -5.01 -0.39 6.17
CA ASN A 8 -4.17 -1.56 6.06
C ASN A 8 -4.29 -2.07 4.63
N ILE A 9 -3.26 -1.81 3.83
CA ILE A 9 -3.30 -2.08 2.40
C ILE A 9 -3.58 -3.55 2.09
N LEU A 10 -2.90 -4.46 2.78
CA LEU A 10 -3.08 -5.88 2.51
C LEU A 10 -4.48 -6.36 2.90
N ASP A 11 -5.04 -5.82 3.98
CA ASP A 11 -6.40 -6.16 4.39
C ASP A 11 -7.42 -5.64 3.38
N GLU A 12 -7.23 -4.41 2.90
CA GLU A 12 -8.12 -3.84 1.90
C GLU A 12 -8.07 -4.63 0.60
N LEU A 13 -6.87 -5.04 0.18
CA LEU A 13 -6.71 -5.86 -1.01
C LEU A 13 -7.42 -7.20 -0.83
N LYS A 14 -7.29 -7.81 0.35
CA LYS A 14 -7.93 -9.07 0.65
C LYS A 14 -9.45 -8.93 0.59
N ASN A 15 -9.98 -7.82 1.10
CA ASN A 15 -11.41 -7.55 1.07
C ASN A 15 -11.92 -7.40 -0.36
N MET A 16 -11.07 -6.99 -1.28
CA MET A 16 -11.41 -6.86 -2.70
C MET A 16 -11.16 -8.16 -3.47
N GLY A 17 -10.75 -9.22 -2.78
CA GLY A 17 -10.46 -10.50 -3.41
C GLY A 17 -9.01 -10.69 -3.83
N PHE A 18 -8.13 -9.75 -3.50
CA PHE A 18 -6.71 -9.84 -3.85
C PHE A 18 -5.92 -10.33 -2.64
N THR A 19 -5.98 -11.63 -2.38
CA THR A 19 -5.21 -12.23 -1.29
C THR A 19 -3.73 -12.17 -1.63
N THR A 20 -2.87 -12.34 -0.63
CA THR A 20 -1.43 -12.37 -0.84
C THR A 20 -1.04 -13.45 -1.83
N TYR A 21 -1.70 -14.60 -1.74
CA TYR A 21 -1.47 -15.70 -2.68
C TYR A 21 -1.77 -15.27 -4.12
N ARG A 22 -2.91 -14.63 -4.33
CA ARG A 22 -3.31 -14.16 -5.66
C ARG A 22 -2.36 -13.10 -6.19
N ILE A 23 -1.94 -12.18 -5.33
CA ILE A 23 -1.00 -11.13 -5.70
C ILE A 23 0.32 -11.74 -6.19
N ARG A 24 0.81 -12.75 -5.50
CA ARG A 24 2.04 -13.45 -5.89
C ARG A 24 1.84 -14.22 -7.19
N LYS A 25 0.73 -14.92 -7.30
CA LYS A 25 0.43 -15.75 -8.46
C LYS A 25 0.33 -14.92 -9.72
N GLU A 26 -0.34 -13.77 -9.63
CA GLU A 26 -0.52 -12.89 -10.78
C GLU A 26 0.62 -11.89 -10.94
N LYS A 27 1.61 -11.95 -10.06
CA LYS A 27 2.79 -11.09 -10.09
C LYS A 27 2.44 -9.61 -10.08
N LEU A 28 1.43 -9.26 -9.32
CA LEU A 28 0.99 -7.87 -9.20
C LEU A 28 1.98 -7.03 -8.40
N LEU A 29 2.56 -7.62 -7.36
CA LEU A 29 3.56 -6.98 -6.52
C LEU A 29 4.67 -7.98 -6.23
N SER A 30 5.90 -7.48 -6.05
CA SER A 30 7.02 -8.34 -5.69
C SER A 30 6.91 -8.76 -4.23
N GLU A 31 7.62 -9.84 -3.87
CA GLU A 31 7.64 -10.34 -2.51
C GLU A 31 8.14 -9.27 -1.53
N GLY A 32 9.19 -8.55 -1.91
CA GLY A 32 9.72 -7.48 -1.07
C GLY A 32 8.72 -6.36 -0.85
N THR A 33 7.94 -6.03 -1.87
CA THR A 33 6.90 -5.00 -1.76
C THR A 33 5.78 -5.46 -0.83
N ILE A 34 5.38 -6.71 -0.93
CA ILE A 34 4.37 -7.28 -0.05
C ILE A 34 4.83 -7.20 1.41
N GLN A 35 6.10 -7.52 1.67
CA GLN A 35 6.65 -7.43 3.02
C GLN A 35 6.66 -6.00 3.53
N LYS A 36 6.98 -5.03 2.67
CA LYS A 36 6.95 -3.63 3.07
C LYS A 36 5.55 -3.20 3.49
N PHE A 37 4.54 -3.57 2.73
CA PHE A 37 3.16 -3.25 3.11
C PHE A 37 2.76 -3.95 4.40
N ARG A 38 3.22 -5.19 4.60
CA ARG A 38 2.91 -5.93 5.82
C ARG A 38 3.52 -5.25 7.04
N ASN A 39 4.70 -4.68 6.89
CA ASN A 39 5.41 -3.99 7.97
C ASN A 39 5.07 -2.51 8.04
N ASN A 40 4.14 -2.04 7.23
CA ASN A 40 3.76 -0.63 7.14
C ASN A 40 4.91 0.29 6.76
N GLU A 41 5.85 -0.23 5.97
CA GLU A 41 6.97 0.58 5.48
C GLU A 41 6.51 1.41 4.29
N THR A 42 6.90 2.66 4.28
CA THR A 42 6.50 3.59 3.22
C THR A 42 7.57 3.77 2.15
N SER A 43 8.65 3.01 2.21
CA SER A 43 9.73 3.07 1.22
C SER A 43 9.39 2.25 -0.04
N VAL A 44 8.24 2.50 -0.60
CA VAL A 44 7.78 1.84 -1.83
C VAL A 44 7.82 2.84 -2.97
N THR A 45 7.85 2.35 -4.20
CA THR A 45 7.89 3.22 -5.37
C THR A 45 6.49 3.74 -5.69
N LEU A 46 6.43 4.87 -6.42
CA LEU A 46 5.16 5.39 -6.90
C LEU A 46 4.47 4.38 -7.82
N SER A 47 5.25 3.59 -8.54
CA SER A 47 4.72 2.54 -9.40
C SER A 47 3.93 1.51 -8.58
N ASN A 48 4.43 1.16 -7.39
CA ASN A 48 3.72 0.25 -6.50
C ASN A 48 2.43 0.89 -5.98
N ILE A 49 2.47 2.16 -5.64
CA ILE A 49 1.28 2.90 -5.20
C ILE A 49 0.25 2.96 -6.31
N GLU A 50 0.71 3.19 -7.54
CA GLU A 50 -0.18 3.19 -8.70
C GLU A 50 -0.90 1.85 -8.85
N THR A 51 -0.17 0.75 -8.68
CA THR A 51 -0.75 -0.58 -8.74
C THR A 51 -1.85 -0.76 -7.68
N ILE A 52 -1.56 -0.34 -6.45
CA ILE A 52 -2.55 -0.43 -5.36
C ILE A 52 -3.78 0.40 -5.68
N CYS A 53 -3.60 1.62 -6.16
CA CYS A 53 -4.71 2.49 -6.53
C CYS A 53 -5.57 1.85 -7.61
N LYS A 54 -4.95 1.20 -8.58
CA LYS A 54 -5.67 0.52 -9.65
C LYS A 54 -6.47 -0.66 -9.11
N LEU A 55 -5.87 -1.46 -8.22
CA LEU A 55 -6.54 -2.63 -7.66
C LEU A 55 -7.68 -2.25 -6.73
N LEU A 56 -7.52 -1.21 -5.95
CA LEU A 56 -8.54 -0.74 -5.02
C LEU A 56 -9.48 0.29 -5.62
N ASN A 57 -9.17 0.76 -6.83
CA ASN A 57 -9.94 1.79 -7.52
C ASN A 57 -10.08 3.03 -6.65
N CYS A 58 -8.96 3.55 -6.19
CA CYS A 58 -8.91 4.71 -5.30
C CYS A 58 -7.75 5.62 -5.65
N GLN A 59 -7.60 6.72 -4.91
CA GLN A 59 -6.54 7.68 -5.09
C GLN A 59 -5.45 7.48 -4.04
N PRO A 60 -4.21 7.92 -4.30
CA PRO A 60 -3.16 7.81 -3.29
C PRO A 60 -3.52 8.47 -1.96
N SER A 61 -4.32 9.54 -1.99
CA SER A 61 -4.77 10.21 -0.77
C SER A 61 -5.71 9.35 0.07
N ASP A 62 -6.30 8.33 -0.53
CA ASP A 62 -7.14 7.38 0.21
C ASP A 62 -6.31 6.33 0.92
N ILE A 63 -5.06 6.17 0.50
CA ILE A 63 -4.17 5.12 0.98
C ILE A 63 -3.22 5.65 2.06
N MET A 64 -2.70 6.86 1.86
CA MET A 64 -1.65 7.40 2.72
C MET A 64 -1.82 8.89 2.94
N GLU A 65 -1.12 9.39 3.95
CA GLU A 65 -1.15 10.82 4.27
C GLU A 65 0.21 11.24 4.81
N TYR A 66 0.49 12.52 4.67
CA TYR A 66 1.68 13.11 5.23
C TYR A 66 1.31 13.76 6.56
N ILE A 67 2.05 13.41 7.61
CA ILE A 67 1.85 13.99 8.92
C ILE A 67 3.04 14.87 9.24
N PRO A 68 2.86 16.20 9.30
CA PRO A 68 3.96 17.11 9.57
C PRO A 68 4.43 16.96 11.02
N ASP A 69 5.66 17.41 11.23
CA ASP A 69 6.24 17.43 12.56
C ASP A 69 5.53 18.48 13.40
N GLU A 70 4.93 18.07 14.51
CA GLU A 70 4.16 18.97 15.36
C GLU A 70 5.02 19.91 16.17
N LYS A 71 6.32 19.68 16.19
CA LYS A 71 7.24 20.55 16.90
C LYS A 71 7.71 21.73 16.12
N ALA A 72 7.20 21.88 14.98
CA ALA A 72 7.58 23.00 14.13
C ALA A 72 7.37 24.34 14.83
#